data_47d8168aef87dcc9e1937285cddb60f2
#
_entry.id   47d8168aef87dcc9e1937285cddb60f2
#
_cell.length_a   1.000
_cell.length_b   1.000
_cell.length_c   1.000
_cell.angle_alpha   90.00
_cell.angle_beta   90.00
_cell.angle_gamma   90.00
#
_symmetry.space_group_name_H-M   'P 1'
#
loop_
_entity.id
_entity.type
_entity.pdbx_description
1 polymer ?
#
loop_
_entity_poly.entity_id
_entity_poly.type
_entity_poly.pdbx_seq_one_letter_code
_entity_poly.pdbx_strand_id
1 'polypeptide(L)'
;MAFDVWTHKDLKSRLRKRSSKQDDQLGASVEAKAKRVTQRSITSFIKIKEKFVVSTSLDYSESLQSSSQTSPKDDDLNNASRPPPFPSSDSVQITSQRQTQLTAFFTCSGEITSRAKFPEAKSNDKKVLSGFTGRKNSGKCPFFKFIPGTSCVVDAFMYGYLPQIQMYFLSHFHSDHYSGLSRRFSRPIYCSKITASLVALKLKVDRRFLHVLELNHWSTLPDGTAVMAIDANHCPGAVMFIFKTKNGENILHTGDFRAENIILQNSVWEQIRIDVVFLDTTYCNPEYDFPEQRVVISQALDFIQAKMKVHPKLLIVIGAYTIGKERMFAAIAEAFDCKICVERLKMQVLNCLDDVPLRERLTLQKKDTFLHVMPMASVTKKKLTEYLKVYPSYEHVLGILPTAWQIGSVKRSLLEPFEETNAVTLLGVPYSEHSSYVELKRFVQSVRPKRIIPTVNASGKETRLSMAQTFSRWLTEG
;
A
#
# COMPACT_ATOMS: atom_id res chain seq x y z
N MET A 1 -6.58 19.61 -17.19
CA MET A 1 -5.68 20.35 -16.28
C MET A 1 -4.68 19.36 -15.75
N ALA A 2 -3.44 19.49 -16.12
CA ALA A 2 -2.35 18.63 -15.70
C ALA A 2 -1.96 19.01 -14.27
N PHE A 3 -2.00 18.05 -13.37
CA PHE A 3 -1.46 18.21 -12.02
C PHE A 3 0.04 17.94 -12.10
N ASP A 4 0.84 18.99 -11.88
CA ASP A 4 2.28 18.90 -11.76
C ASP A 4 2.65 18.00 -10.58
N VAL A 5 3.25 16.87 -10.89
CA VAL A 5 3.90 15.99 -9.93
C VAL A 5 5.25 16.61 -9.61
N TRP A 6 5.39 17.17 -8.41
CA TRP A 6 6.66 17.68 -7.92
C TRP A 6 7.71 16.56 -7.88
N THR A 7 8.80 16.75 -8.60
CA THR A 7 9.90 15.81 -8.62
C THR A 7 10.84 16.02 -7.42
N HIS A 8 11.53 14.96 -7.04
CA HIS A 8 12.53 14.92 -5.98
C HIS A 8 13.58 16.06 -6.03
N LYS A 9 13.90 16.58 -7.23
CA LYS A 9 14.87 17.67 -7.42
C LYS A 9 14.37 19.02 -6.90
N ASP A 10 13.09 19.31 -7.05
CA ASP A 10 12.53 20.62 -6.70
C ASP A 10 12.48 20.88 -5.18
N LEU A 11 12.27 19.82 -4.39
CA LEU A 11 12.29 19.91 -2.94
C LEU A 11 13.72 20.03 -2.36
N LYS A 12 14.67 19.22 -2.88
CA LYS A 12 16.08 19.26 -2.44
C LYS A 12 16.77 20.60 -2.74
N SER A 13 16.43 21.26 -3.86
CA SER A 13 17.03 22.54 -4.21
C SER A 13 16.62 23.68 -3.27
N ARG A 14 15.40 23.64 -2.73
CA ARG A 14 14.91 24.63 -1.74
C ARG A 14 15.45 24.43 -0.34
N LEU A 15 15.72 23.18 0.06
CA LEU A 15 16.27 22.87 1.39
C LEU A 15 17.76 23.21 1.49
N ARG A 16 18.56 23.04 0.44
CA ARG A 16 20.00 23.37 0.44
C ARG A 16 20.32 24.89 0.52
N LYS A 17 19.40 25.78 0.15
CA LYS A 17 19.62 27.23 0.19
C LYS A 17 19.42 27.87 1.58
N ARG A 18 18.99 27.12 2.59
CA ARG A 18 18.69 27.67 3.94
C ARG A 18 19.62 27.23 5.07
N SER A 19 20.55 26.29 4.86
CA SER A 19 21.44 25.79 5.93
C SER A 19 22.70 26.61 6.21
N SER A 20 22.86 27.78 5.63
CA SER A 20 24.08 28.58 5.74
C SER A 20 23.89 29.94 6.43
N LYS A 21 22.94 30.11 7.33
CA LYS A 21 22.90 31.28 8.21
C LYS A 21 22.12 30.97 9.49
N GLN A 22 22.82 30.99 10.58
CA GLN A 22 22.47 31.15 11.99
C GLN A 22 22.89 30.01 12.90
N ASP A 23 24.18 30.00 13.26
CA ASP A 23 24.65 29.67 14.60
C ASP A 23 24.91 31.01 15.28
N ASP A 24 24.30 31.23 16.46
CA ASP A 24 24.83 31.74 17.68
C ASP A 24 23.72 32.27 18.61
N GLN A 25 23.89 31.92 19.88
CA GLN A 25 23.30 32.49 21.12
C GLN A 25 21.86 32.05 21.52
N LEU A 26 21.76 31.25 22.55
CA LEU A 26 21.26 31.60 23.89
C LEU A 26 20.94 30.33 24.68
N GLY A 27 21.77 30.09 25.69
CA GLY A 27 21.52 29.12 26.74
C GLY A 27 20.77 29.74 27.93
N ALA A 28 20.24 28.84 28.74
CA ALA A 28 19.81 28.98 30.13
C ALA A 28 18.42 29.55 30.41
N SER A 29 17.71 28.71 31.14
CA SER A 29 16.55 28.93 32.04
C SER A 29 15.19 28.50 31.49
N VAL A 30 14.81 27.25 31.74
CA VAL A 30 13.44 26.86 32.18
C VAL A 30 13.52 25.49 32.87
N GLU A 31 14.04 25.43 34.06
CA GLU A 31 13.70 24.42 35.06
C GLU A 31 12.84 25.09 36.12
N ALA A 32 11.59 24.70 36.22
CA ALA A 32 10.69 24.76 37.35
C ALA A 32 9.28 25.23 36.99
N LYS A 33 8.44 24.28 36.51
CA LYS A 33 6.98 24.25 36.80
C LYS A 33 6.30 23.04 36.18
N ALA A 34 6.74 21.86 36.56
CA ALA A 34 6.00 20.62 36.30
C ALA A 34 5.52 20.01 37.61
N LYS A 35 4.34 20.40 38.10
CA LYS A 35 3.56 19.58 39.05
C LYS A 35 2.08 19.96 39.00
N ARG A 36 1.29 19.11 38.41
CA ARG A 36 -0.11 18.70 38.60
C ARG A 36 -0.83 18.53 37.26
N VAL A 37 -0.48 17.45 36.58
CA VAL A 37 -1.39 16.83 35.62
C VAL A 37 -2.14 15.77 36.41
N THR A 38 -3.47 15.85 36.47
CA THR A 38 -4.30 14.96 37.28
C THR A 38 -4.18 13.52 36.73
N GLN A 39 -4.01 12.60 37.66
CA GLN A 39 -3.83 11.13 37.41
C GLN A 39 -4.91 10.51 36.51
N ARG A 40 -6.06 11.14 36.36
CA ARG A 40 -7.15 10.73 35.46
C ARG A 40 -6.82 10.83 33.97
N SER A 41 -6.03 11.84 33.53
CA SER A 41 -5.64 11.98 32.13
C SER A 41 -4.62 10.94 31.68
N ILE A 42 -3.70 10.56 32.58
CA ILE A 42 -2.67 9.55 32.30
C ILE A 42 -3.29 8.17 32.19
N THR A 43 -4.25 7.83 33.06
CA THR A 43 -4.94 6.54 33.06
C THR A 43 -5.82 6.36 31.80
N SER A 44 -6.46 7.44 31.32
CA SER A 44 -7.20 7.42 30.05
C SER A 44 -6.27 7.20 28.85
N PHE A 45 -5.10 7.86 28.86
CA PHE A 45 -4.12 7.75 27.79
C PHE A 45 -3.47 6.35 27.72
N ILE A 46 -3.21 5.72 28.86
CA ILE A 46 -2.72 4.35 28.96
C ILE A 46 -3.80 3.37 28.44
N LYS A 47 -5.07 3.56 28.80
CA LYS A 47 -6.19 2.73 28.29
C LYS A 47 -6.39 2.90 26.78
N ILE A 48 -6.17 4.09 26.20
CA ILE A 48 -6.22 4.29 24.76
C ILE A 48 -5.03 3.60 24.07
N LYS A 49 -3.82 3.67 24.67
CA LYS A 49 -2.65 2.94 24.17
C LYS A 49 -2.88 1.41 24.22
N GLU A 50 -3.48 0.89 25.28
CA GLU A 50 -3.83 -0.52 25.40
C GLU A 50 -4.94 -0.95 24.43
N LYS A 51 -5.98 -0.13 24.22
CA LYS A 51 -7.03 -0.39 23.24
C LYS A 51 -6.51 -0.43 21.80
N PHE A 52 -5.59 0.46 21.44
CA PHE A 52 -4.98 0.47 20.10
C PHE A 52 -4.10 -0.77 19.86
N VAL A 53 -3.50 -1.34 20.91
CA VAL A 53 -2.73 -2.60 20.85
C VAL A 53 -3.66 -3.82 20.80
N VAL A 54 -4.83 -3.76 21.47
CA VAL A 54 -5.77 -4.89 21.60
C VAL A 54 -6.75 -4.95 20.41
N SER A 55 -7.14 -3.83 19.81
CA SER A 55 -8.05 -3.84 18.63
C SER A 55 -7.43 -4.44 17.37
N THR A 56 -6.09 -4.52 17.29
CA THR A 56 -5.40 -5.21 16.20
C THR A 56 -5.17 -6.70 16.45
N SER A 57 -5.47 -7.22 17.68
CA SER A 57 -5.27 -8.62 18.06
C SER A 57 -6.55 -9.39 18.41
N LEU A 58 -7.72 -8.73 18.52
CA LEU A 58 -8.95 -9.36 18.99
C LEU A 58 -9.96 -9.79 17.90
N ASP A 59 -9.80 -9.36 16.66
CA ASP A 59 -10.76 -9.73 15.60
C ASP A 59 -10.53 -11.11 14.97
N TYR A 60 -9.61 -11.93 15.51
CA TYR A 60 -9.31 -13.26 14.94
C TYR A 60 -9.53 -14.45 15.87
N SER A 61 -9.96 -14.26 17.13
CA SER A 61 -10.08 -15.37 18.10
C SER A 61 -11.50 -15.69 18.61
N GLU A 62 -12.53 -14.96 18.24
CA GLU A 62 -13.90 -15.22 18.79
C GLU A 62 -14.89 -15.93 17.87
N SER A 63 -14.48 -16.46 16.71
CA SER A 63 -15.39 -17.22 15.84
C SER A 63 -15.31 -18.75 15.94
N LEU A 64 -14.60 -19.29 16.93
CA LEU A 64 -14.44 -20.75 17.09
C LEU A 64 -14.71 -21.28 18.51
N GLN A 65 -15.70 -20.76 19.23
CA GLN A 65 -16.23 -21.47 20.41
C GLN A 65 -17.70 -21.13 20.64
N SER A 66 -18.60 -21.88 20.02
CA SER A 66 -19.89 -22.29 20.62
C SER A 66 -20.69 -23.15 19.63
N SER A 67 -20.50 -24.45 19.68
CA SER A 67 -21.55 -25.45 19.47
C SER A 67 -21.03 -26.82 19.81
N SER A 68 -21.09 -27.16 21.08
CA SER A 68 -21.13 -28.56 21.54
C SER A 68 -22.35 -28.73 22.45
N GLN A 69 -23.11 -29.73 22.15
CA GLN A 69 -24.17 -30.40 22.88
C GLN A 69 -25.57 -30.24 22.29
N THR A 70 -26.01 -31.23 21.55
CA THR A 70 -27.04 -32.21 21.96
C THR A 70 -27.30 -33.18 20.82
N SER A 71 -27.04 -34.45 21.08
CA SER A 71 -27.61 -35.57 20.32
C SER A 71 -29.02 -35.84 20.78
N PRO A 72 -29.91 -36.31 19.94
CA PRO A 72 -30.54 -37.59 20.17
C PRO A 72 -30.58 -38.53 18.94
N LYS A 73 -30.76 -39.76 19.29
CA LYS A 73 -30.72 -41.06 18.63
C LYS A 73 -31.65 -41.25 17.42
N ASP A 74 -31.14 -42.15 16.56
CA ASP A 74 -31.78 -43.26 15.82
C ASP A 74 -33.15 -43.05 15.15
N ASP A 75 -33.23 -43.22 13.82
CA ASP A 75 -33.71 -44.42 13.13
C ASP A 75 -33.99 -44.18 11.64
N ASP A 76 -33.56 -45.20 10.86
CA ASP A 76 -34.18 -45.74 9.64
C ASP A 76 -33.95 -45.16 8.21
N LEU A 77 -33.34 -46.07 7.45
CA LEU A 77 -33.66 -46.58 6.11
C LEU A 77 -33.10 -45.88 4.84
N ASN A 78 -32.08 -46.59 4.31
CA ASN A 78 -31.95 -47.02 2.91
C ASN A 78 -32.61 -46.20 1.78
N ASN A 79 -31.78 -45.62 0.91
CA ASN A 79 -31.73 -46.18 -0.43
C ASN A 79 -30.60 -45.58 -1.28
N ALA A 80 -30.09 -46.43 -2.15
CA ALA A 80 -28.92 -46.29 -2.98
C ALA A 80 -29.08 -45.32 -4.16
N SER A 81 -27.96 -44.72 -4.59
CA SER A 81 -27.50 -44.83 -5.97
C SER A 81 -26.09 -44.27 -6.13
N ARG A 82 -25.18 -45.12 -6.58
CA ARG A 82 -23.80 -44.85 -6.98
C ARG A 82 -23.75 -43.99 -8.25
N PRO A 83 -22.77 -43.09 -8.39
CA PRO A 83 -22.43 -42.52 -9.70
C PRO A 83 -21.61 -43.50 -10.56
N PRO A 84 -21.68 -43.39 -11.92
CA PRO A 84 -21.02 -44.29 -12.84
C PRO A 84 -19.50 -44.05 -12.95
N PRO A 85 -18.72 -45.04 -13.42
CA PRO A 85 -17.27 -45.00 -13.48
C PRO A 85 -16.74 -44.24 -14.71
N PHE A 86 -15.58 -43.62 -14.54
CA PHE A 86 -14.81 -42.96 -15.59
C PHE A 86 -14.28 -43.97 -16.61
N PRO A 87 -14.26 -43.64 -17.93
CA PRO A 87 -13.57 -44.45 -18.91
C PRO A 87 -12.07 -44.19 -18.91
N SER A 88 -11.32 -45.25 -19.07
CA SER A 88 -9.88 -45.39 -19.17
C SER A 88 -9.29 -44.73 -20.42
N SER A 89 -8.14 -44.12 -20.24
CA SER A 89 -7.00 -43.84 -21.12
C SER A 89 -7.11 -44.21 -22.60
N ASP A 90 -6.96 -43.18 -23.45
CA ASP A 90 -6.26 -43.35 -24.71
C ASP A 90 -5.26 -42.22 -24.93
N SER A 91 -4.04 -42.66 -25.22
CA SER A 91 -2.84 -41.90 -25.42
C SER A 91 -2.90 -41.06 -26.70
N VAL A 92 -2.76 -39.73 -26.54
CA VAL A 92 -2.38 -38.86 -27.67
C VAL A 92 -1.06 -38.19 -27.34
N GLN A 93 -0.02 -38.66 -28.05
CA GLN A 93 1.28 -38.00 -28.10
C GLN A 93 1.12 -36.63 -28.77
N ILE A 94 1.32 -35.55 -27.99
CA ILE A 94 1.53 -34.21 -28.54
C ILE A 94 2.96 -33.79 -28.24
N THR A 95 3.70 -33.62 -29.31
CA THR A 95 5.10 -33.30 -29.44
C THR A 95 5.59 -32.11 -28.58
N SER A 96 6.63 -32.39 -27.82
CA SER A 96 7.38 -31.50 -26.94
C SER A 96 8.31 -30.56 -27.73
N GLN A 97 7.82 -29.55 -28.43
CA GLN A 97 8.72 -28.58 -29.10
C GLN A 97 8.41 -27.09 -28.86
N ARG A 98 7.48 -26.74 -27.99
CA ARG A 98 7.16 -25.31 -27.70
C ARG A 98 7.50 -24.80 -26.29
N GLN A 99 8.04 -25.63 -25.43
CA GLN A 99 8.28 -25.26 -24.01
C GLN A 99 9.71 -24.80 -23.71
N THR A 100 10.66 -24.96 -24.64
CA THR A 100 12.10 -24.71 -24.37
C THR A 100 12.53 -23.24 -24.54
N GLN A 101 11.68 -22.32 -25.00
CA GLN A 101 12.10 -20.95 -25.30
C GLN A 101 11.85 -19.90 -24.19
N LEU A 102 11.10 -20.23 -23.14
CA LEU A 102 10.83 -19.28 -22.04
C LEU A 102 11.75 -19.47 -20.83
N THR A 103 12.35 -20.64 -20.67
CA THR A 103 13.27 -20.95 -19.56
C THR A 103 14.67 -20.35 -19.71
N ALA A 104 15.07 -19.94 -20.91
CA ALA A 104 16.41 -19.39 -21.19
C ALA A 104 16.63 -17.94 -20.70
N PHE A 105 15.57 -17.25 -20.24
CA PHE A 105 15.69 -15.83 -19.85
C PHE A 105 16.06 -15.60 -18.37
N PHE A 106 16.16 -16.64 -17.55
CA PHE A 106 16.18 -16.45 -16.08
C PHE A 106 17.26 -17.21 -15.32
N THR A 107 18.30 -17.71 -15.97
CA THR A 107 19.46 -18.24 -15.26
C THR A 107 20.47 -17.14 -15.01
N CYS A 108 20.74 -16.85 -13.74
CA CYS A 108 21.84 -16.01 -13.28
C CYS A 108 23.18 -16.75 -13.43
N SER A 109 23.70 -16.84 -14.63
CA SER A 109 25.14 -17.03 -14.89
C SER A 109 25.40 -16.97 -16.39
N GLY A 110 26.18 -16.00 -16.85
CA GLY A 110 26.77 -15.99 -18.18
C GLY A 110 25.97 -15.26 -19.26
N GLU A 111 26.63 -14.30 -19.83
CA GLU A 111 26.51 -13.69 -21.15
C GLU A 111 25.15 -13.68 -21.87
N ILE A 112 24.60 -12.47 -21.96
CA ILE A 112 23.47 -12.15 -22.84
C ILE A 112 24.00 -12.05 -24.27
N THR A 113 23.91 -13.12 -25.02
CA THR A 113 24.02 -13.08 -26.49
C THR A 113 22.70 -13.50 -27.11
N SER A 114 22.31 -12.72 -28.11
CA SER A 114 21.30 -12.94 -29.12
C SER A 114 19.86 -12.50 -28.88
N ARG A 115 19.49 -11.56 -29.74
CA ARG A 115 18.16 -11.07 -30.09
C ARG A 115 17.19 -12.23 -30.45
N ALA A 116 16.23 -12.52 -29.60
CA ALA A 116 15.06 -13.28 -30.00
C ALA A 116 14.04 -12.33 -30.68
N LYS A 117 13.80 -12.53 -31.97
CA LYS A 117 12.69 -11.92 -32.70
C LYS A 117 11.40 -12.60 -32.31
N PHE A 118 10.42 -11.84 -31.80
CA PHE A 118 9.05 -12.31 -31.63
C PHE A 118 8.37 -12.43 -33.00
N PRO A 119 7.56 -13.48 -33.27
CA PRO A 119 6.82 -13.60 -34.53
C PRO A 119 5.73 -12.53 -34.61
N GLU A 120 5.67 -11.82 -35.73
CA GLU A 120 4.60 -10.86 -36.05
C GLU A 120 3.27 -11.58 -36.20
N ALA A 121 2.23 -11.08 -35.52
CA ALA A 121 0.87 -11.59 -35.63
C ALA A 121 0.28 -11.29 -37.01
N LYS A 122 -0.26 -12.29 -37.66
CA LYS A 122 -0.97 -12.18 -38.93
C LYS A 122 -2.25 -11.33 -38.79
N SER A 123 -2.48 -10.46 -39.74
CA SER A 123 -3.33 -9.29 -39.77
C SER A 123 -4.83 -9.56 -40.01
N ASN A 124 -5.56 -10.23 -39.13
CA ASN A 124 -7.02 -10.30 -39.26
C ASN A 124 -7.83 -9.76 -38.06
N ASP A 125 -7.20 -9.37 -36.96
CA ASP A 125 -7.90 -8.83 -35.77
C ASP A 125 -7.90 -7.32 -35.66
N LYS A 126 -7.61 -6.58 -36.75
CA LYS A 126 -7.48 -5.12 -36.71
C LYS A 126 -8.80 -4.32 -36.52
N LYS A 127 -9.96 -4.96 -36.54
CA LYS A 127 -11.25 -4.21 -36.54
C LYS A 127 -11.93 -4.04 -35.20
N VAL A 128 -11.53 -4.75 -34.14
CA VAL A 128 -12.16 -4.66 -32.79
C VAL A 128 -11.34 -3.84 -31.79
N LEU A 129 -10.06 -3.56 -32.06
CA LEU A 129 -9.13 -2.94 -31.13
C LEU A 129 -8.97 -1.40 -31.23
N SER A 130 -9.78 -0.71 -32.02
CA SER A 130 -9.58 0.73 -32.29
C SER A 130 -10.08 1.70 -31.20
N GLY A 131 -10.52 1.22 -30.04
CA GLY A 131 -11.19 2.06 -29.05
C GLY A 131 -10.37 2.51 -27.83
N PHE A 132 -9.26 1.84 -27.47
CA PHE A 132 -8.47 2.16 -26.31
C PHE A 132 -7.01 2.48 -26.67
N THR A 133 -6.78 3.70 -27.11
CA THR A 133 -5.43 4.27 -27.14
C THR A 133 -5.21 4.93 -25.78
N GLY A 134 -4.59 4.23 -24.82
CA GLY A 134 -3.93 4.87 -23.69
C GLY A 134 -3.00 5.96 -24.24
N ARG A 135 -2.74 7.03 -23.48
CA ARG A 135 -1.71 8.03 -23.84
C ARG A 135 -0.51 7.25 -24.35
N LYS A 136 -0.10 7.51 -25.60
CA LYS A 136 1.06 6.87 -26.22
C LYS A 136 2.32 7.25 -25.44
N ASN A 137 2.57 6.57 -24.33
CA ASN A 137 3.92 6.43 -23.83
C ASN A 137 4.55 5.36 -24.72
N SER A 138 5.50 5.78 -25.53
CA SER A 138 6.25 4.95 -26.47
C SER A 138 7.18 3.92 -25.81
N GLY A 139 6.98 3.63 -24.51
CA GLY A 139 7.78 2.70 -23.73
C GLY A 139 7.22 1.28 -23.78
N LYS A 140 8.12 0.31 -23.94
CA LYS A 140 7.80 -1.12 -23.81
C LYS A 140 7.39 -1.41 -22.36
N CYS A 141 6.32 -2.19 -22.15
CA CYS A 141 5.91 -2.63 -20.80
C CYS A 141 7.06 -3.35 -20.11
N PRO A 142 7.45 -2.96 -18.89
CA PRO A 142 8.51 -3.60 -18.14
C PRO A 142 8.21 -5.08 -17.87
N PHE A 143 9.24 -5.90 -17.92
CA PHE A 143 9.11 -7.36 -17.76
C PHE A 143 8.54 -7.77 -16.39
N PHE A 144 8.84 -6.99 -15.35
CA PHE A 144 8.37 -7.27 -13.98
C PHE A 144 6.87 -7.01 -13.76
N LYS A 145 6.16 -6.51 -14.76
CA LYS A 145 4.69 -6.42 -14.73
C LYS A 145 4.00 -7.68 -15.24
N PHE A 146 4.72 -8.58 -15.91
CA PHE A 146 4.20 -9.84 -16.41
C PHE A 146 4.42 -10.96 -15.40
N ILE A 147 3.38 -11.79 -15.18
CA ILE A 147 3.51 -13.00 -14.37
C ILE A 147 3.93 -14.16 -15.29
N PRO A 148 5.15 -14.69 -15.13
CA PRO A 148 5.69 -15.72 -16.00
C PRO A 148 4.80 -16.96 -16.05
N GLY A 149 4.66 -17.55 -17.24
CA GLY A 149 3.88 -18.77 -17.46
C GLY A 149 2.36 -18.58 -17.43
N THR A 150 1.87 -17.33 -17.39
CA THR A 150 0.45 -17.00 -17.34
C THR A 150 0.08 -15.93 -18.37
N SER A 151 -1.23 -15.67 -18.53
CA SER A 151 -1.77 -14.55 -19.31
C SER A 151 -2.11 -13.32 -18.43
N CYS A 152 -1.39 -13.15 -17.31
CA CYS A 152 -1.63 -12.13 -16.29
C CYS A 152 -0.56 -11.03 -16.29
N VAL A 153 -0.99 -9.80 -16.01
CA VAL A 153 -0.11 -8.66 -15.71
C VAL A 153 -0.60 -7.92 -14.47
N VAL A 154 0.34 -7.31 -13.74
CA VAL A 154 0.04 -6.49 -12.55
C VAL A 154 0.38 -5.04 -12.83
N ASP A 155 -0.57 -4.11 -12.54
CA ASP A 155 -0.42 -2.66 -12.63
C ASP A 155 0.12 -2.15 -13.98
N ALA A 156 -0.33 -2.75 -15.08
CA ALA A 156 0.19 -2.51 -16.43
C ALA A 156 -0.73 -1.68 -17.34
N PHE A 157 -1.69 -0.95 -16.77
CA PHE A 157 -2.76 -0.27 -17.53
C PHE A 157 -2.28 0.85 -18.46
N MET A 158 -1.17 1.52 -18.14
CA MET A 158 -0.62 2.59 -18.97
C MET A 158 -0.07 2.12 -20.33
N TYR A 159 0.14 0.80 -20.47
CA TYR A 159 0.64 0.20 -21.71
C TYR A 159 -0.48 -0.26 -22.66
N GLY A 160 -1.76 -0.02 -22.28
CA GLY A 160 -2.92 -0.42 -23.06
C GLY A 160 -3.15 -1.94 -23.08
N TYR A 161 -3.73 -2.43 -24.16
CA TYR A 161 -3.92 -3.87 -24.32
C TYR A 161 -2.64 -4.53 -24.80
N LEU A 162 -2.09 -5.38 -23.95
CA LEU A 162 -0.86 -6.12 -24.24
C LEU A 162 -1.20 -7.41 -25.00
N PRO A 163 -0.42 -7.77 -26.05
CA PRO A 163 -0.59 -9.03 -26.75
C PRO A 163 -0.51 -10.22 -25.80
N GLN A 164 -1.37 -11.22 -25.98
CA GLN A 164 -1.45 -12.46 -25.19
C GLN A 164 -1.86 -12.28 -23.73
N ILE A 165 -2.12 -11.04 -23.27
CA ILE A 165 -2.62 -10.78 -21.91
C ILE A 165 -4.14 -10.73 -21.94
N GLN A 166 -4.74 -11.55 -21.07
CA GLN A 166 -6.19 -11.65 -20.92
C GLN A 166 -6.67 -11.03 -19.61
N MET A 167 -5.85 -11.07 -18.57
CA MET A 167 -6.21 -10.68 -17.20
C MET A 167 -5.26 -9.63 -16.66
N TYR A 168 -5.83 -8.54 -16.14
CA TYR A 168 -5.12 -7.44 -15.55
C TYR A 168 -5.39 -7.42 -14.04
N PHE A 169 -4.35 -7.25 -13.27
CA PHE A 169 -4.43 -7.15 -11.81
C PHE A 169 -4.10 -5.74 -11.38
N LEU A 170 -4.87 -5.20 -10.44
CA LEU A 170 -4.60 -3.91 -9.82
C LEU A 170 -4.35 -4.11 -8.34
N SER A 171 -3.10 -3.88 -7.92
CA SER A 171 -2.68 -4.09 -6.54
C SER A 171 -3.37 -3.13 -5.57
N HIS A 172 -3.47 -1.84 -5.93
CA HIS A 172 -4.10 -0.80 -5.11
C HIS A 172 -4.46 0.45 -5.93
N PHE A 173 -5.17 1.39 -5.30
CA PHE A 173 -5.71 2.57 -5.99
C PHE A 173 -4.80 3.80 -5.91
N HIS A 174 -3.48 3.68 -6.17
CA HIS A 174 -2.59 4.81 -6.41
C HIS A 174 -2.40 5.08 -7.90
N SER A 175 -2.15 6.36 -8.24
CA SER A 175 -2.20 6.84 -9.63
C SER A 175 -1.18 6.22 -10.56
N ASP A 176 -0.01 5.88 -10.09
CA ASP A 176 1.08 5.23 -10.81
C ASP A 176 0.78 3.76 -11.13
N HIS A 177 -0.10 3.10 -10.36
CA HIS A 177 -0.54 1.72 -10.58
C HIS A 177 -1.74 1.63 -11.53
N TYR A 178 -2.74 2.53 -11.39
CA TYR A 178 -3.89 2.55 -12.30
C TYR A 178 -3.72 3.48 -13.51
N SER A 179 -2.59 4.16 -13.67
CA SER A 179 -2.36 5.08 -14.80
C SER A 179 -2.65 4.40 -16.14
N GLY A 180 -3.44 5.07 -17.00
CA GLY A 180 -3.95 4.51 -18.25
C GLY A 180 -5.32 3.86 -18.14
N LEU A 181 -5.78 3.48 -16.96
CA LEU A 181 -7.11 2.91 -16.75
C LEU A 181 -8.20 4.00 -16.90
N SER A 182 -9.26 3.69 -17.61
CA SER A 182 -10.37 4.60 -17.85
C SER A 182 -11.67 3.84 -18.11
N ARG A 183 -12.79 4.56 -18.21
CA ARG A 183 -14.12 4.00 -18.54
C ARG A 183 -14.18 3.17 -19.84
N ARG A 184 -13.17 3.30 -20.71
CA ARG A 184 -13.08 2.55 -21.97
C ARG A 184 -12.38 1.21 -21.84
N PHE A 185 -11.82 0.91 -20.66
CA PHE A 185 -11.13 -0.34 -20.44
C PHE A 185 -12.13 -1.50 -20.36
N SER A 186 -11.91 -2.56 -21.15
CA SER A 186 -12.85 -3.65 -21.38
C SER A 186 -12.22 -5.04 -21.28
N ARG A 187 -11.21 -5.20 -20.43
CA ARG A 187 -10.62 -6.50 -20.06
C ARG A 187 -10.89 -6.78 -18.58
N PRO A 188 -10.90 -8.06 -18.16
CA PRO A 188 -11.01 -8.41 -16.74
C PRO A 188 -9.94 -7.74 -15.90
N ILE A 189 -10.36 -7.13 -14.79
CA ILE A 189 -9.52 -6.48 -13.78
C ILE A 189 -9.77 -7.20 -12.46
N TYR A 190 -8.73 -7.82 -11.91
CA TYR A 190 -8.77 -8.51 -10.62
C TYR A 190 -8.15 -7.61 -9.55
N CYS A 191 -8.88 -7.37 -8.46
CA CYS A 191 -8.42 -6.50 -7.36
C CYS A 191 -9.26 -6.75 -6.09
N SER A 192 -8.93 -6.07 -4.99
CA SER A 192 -9.74 -6.10 -3.77
C SER A 192 -11.07 -5.38 -3.94
N LYS A 193 -12.05 -5.65 -3.05
CA LYS A 193 -13.37 -5.00 -3.00
C LYS A 193 -13.27 -3.47 -2.93
N ILE A 194 -12.37 -2.95 -2.06
CA ILE A 194 -12.16 -1.52 -1.89
C ILE A 194 -11.60 -0.92 -3.18
N THR A 195 -10.56 -1.52 -3.74
CA THR A 195 -9.94 -1.08 -5.01
C THR A 195 -10.97 -1.08 -6.15
N ALA A 196 -11.79 -2.13 -6.29
CA ALA A 196 -12.87 -2.20 -7.29
C ALA A 196 -13.89 -1.06 -7.13
N SER A 197 -14.29 -0.77 -5.89
CA SER A 197 -15.22 0.33 -5.57
C SER A 197 -14.64 1.68 -5.97
N LEU A 198 -13.36 1.92 -5.70
CA LEU A 198 -12.66 3.15 -6.06
C LEU A 198 -12.48 3.30 -7.58
N VAL A 199 -12.15 2.21 -8.28
CA VAL A 199 -12.06 2.17 -9.75
C VAL A 199 -13.40 2.51 -10.39
N ALA A 200 -14.49 1.90 -9.92
CA ALA A 200 -15.84 2.20 -10.40
C ALA A 200 -16.25 3.65 -10.09
N LEU A 201 -15.96 4.13 -8.87
CA LEU A 201 -16.32 5.48 -8.43
C LEU A 201 -15.57 6.58 -9.19
N LYS A 202 -14.24 6.45 -9.28
CA LYS A 202 -13.35 7.53 -9.75
C LYS A 202 -13.03 7.44 -11.24
N LEU A 203 -12.82 6.23 -11.77
CA LEU A 203 -12.42 6.02 -13.15
C LEU A 203 -13.57 5.62 -14.06
N LYS A 204 -14.75 5.34 -13.46
CA LYS A 204 -15.99 4.98 -14.19
C LYS A 204 -15.82 3.75 -15.09
N VAL A 205 -14.96 2.82 -14.68
CA VAL A 205 -14.86 1.52 -15.32
C VAL A 205 -16.14 0.72 -15.06
N ASP A 206 -16.63 0.04 -16.07
CA ASP A 206 -17.84 -0.77 -15.98
C ASP A 206 -17.59 -1.95 -15.00
N ARG A 207 -18.51 -2.12 -14.04
CA ARG A 207 -18.40 -3.13 -12.97
C ARG A 207 -18.29 -4.57 -13.50
N ARG A 208 -18.82 -4.87 -14.68
CA ARG A 208 -18.72 -6.20 -15.32
C ARG A 208 -17.28 -6.64 -15.58
N PHE A 209 -16.33 -5.69 -15.66
CA PHE A 209 -14.90 -5.98 -15.82
C PHE A 209 -14.14 -6.05 -14.49
N LEU A 210 -14.79 -5.71 -13.35
CA LEU A 210 -14.17 -5.70 -12.03
C LEU A 210 -14.45 -7.02 -11.32
N HIS A 211 -13.42 -7.85 -11.20
CA HIS A 211 -13.47 -9.15 -10.52
C HIS A 211 -12.84 -8.99 -9.14
N VAL A 212 -13.68 -9.03 -8.10
CA VAL A 212 -13.25 -8.90 -6.70
C VAL A 212 -12.65 -10.23 -6.25
N LEU A 213 -11.43 -10.17 -5.73
CA LEU A 213 -10.79 -11.28 -5.04
C LEU A 213 -11.03 -11.15 -3.53
N GLU A 214 -11.50 -12.22 -2.91
CA GLU A 214 -11.55 -12.33 -1.46
C GLU A 214 -10.16 -12.55 -0.89
N LEU A 215 -9.86 -11.88 0.24
CA LEU A 215 -8.55 -12.03 0.87
C LEU A 215 -8.38 -13.44 1.44
N ASN A 216 -7.16 -13.95 1.31
CA ASN A 216 -6.75 -15.26 1.81
C ASN A 216 -7.51 -16.46 1.20
N HIS A 217 -8.18 -16.27 0.05
CA HIS A 217 -8.90 -17.31 -0.67
C HIS A 217 -8.32 -17.55 -2.07
N TRP A 218 -8.17 -18.81 -2.44
CA TRP A 218 -7.75 -19.18 -3.79
C TRP A 218 -8.90 -19.02 -4.79
N SER A 219 -8.60 -18.36 -5.90
CA SER A 219 -9.50 -18.24 -7.05
C SER A 219 -8.81 -18.83 -8.28
N THR A 220 -9.52 -19.69 -9.02
CA THR A 220 -9.01 -20.24 -10.28
C THR A 220 -9.35 -19.31 -11.44
N LEU A 221 -8.35 -18.95 -12.22
CA LEU A 221 -8.46 -18.05 -13.37
C LEU A 221 -8.81 -18.84 -14.65
N PRO A 222 -9.35 -18.16 -15.69
CA PRO A 222 -9.74 -18.83 -16.95
C PRO A 222 -8.60 -19.57 -17.66
N ASP A 223 -7.35 -19.15 -17.45
CA ASP A 223 -6.18 -19.85 -18.01
C ASP A 223 -5.68 -21.00 -17.12
N GLY A 224 -6.39 -21.35 -16.05
CA GLY A 224 -6.04 -22.40 -15.11
C GLY A 224 -4.96 -22.04 -14.07
N THR A 225 -4.49 -20.80 -14.05
CA THR A 225 -3.68 -20.25 -12.95
C THR A 225 -4.56 -20.08 -11.70
N ALA A 226 -4.08 -20.42 -10.52
CA ALA A 226 -4.75 -20.04 -9.28
C ALA A 226 -4.12 -18.76 -8.71
N VAL A 227 -4.94 -17.91 -8.12
CA VAL A 227 -4.48 -16.66 -7.47
C VAL A 227 -5.11 -16.50 -6.09
N MET A 228 -4.32 -15.99 -5.14
CA MET A 228 -4.77 -15.56 -3.83
C MET A 228 -4.35 -14.11 -3.62
N ALA A 229 -5.29 -13.27 -3.16
CA ALA A 229 -5.00 -11.92 -2.71
C ALA A 229 -4.78 -11.93 -1.20
N ILE A 230 -3.72 -11.28 -0.72
CA ILE A 230 -3.43 -11.08 0.72
C ILE A 230 -3.20 -9.60 0.99
N ASP A 231 -3.48 -9.14 2.21
CA ASP A 231 -3.30 -7.72 2.57
C ASP A 231 -1.84 -7.29 2.38
N ALA A 232 -1.63 -6.10 1.85
CA ALA A 232 -0.30 -5.53 1.61
C ALA A 232 0.16 -4.55 2.70
N ASN A 233 -0.71 -4.21 3.66
CA ASN A 233 -0.44 -3.22 4.71
C ASN A 233 0.10 -1.88 4.18
N HIS A 234 -0.39 -1.47 3.00
CA HIS A 234 0.01 -0.22 2.33
C HIS A 234 -1.08 0.86 2.52
N CYS A 235 -2.02 0.97 1.61
CA CYS A 235 -3.20 1.82 1.78
C CYS A 235 -4.47 0.95 1.83
N PRO A 236 -5.64 1.47 2.25
CA PRO A 236 -6.86 0.69 2.29
C PRO A 236 -7.18 0.01 0.96
N GLY A 237 -7.36 -1.31 1.01
CA GLY A 237 -7.62 -2.15 -0.17
C GLY A 237 -6.40 -2.55 -0.98
N ALA A 238 -5.19 -2.20 -0.55
CA ALA A 238 -3.96 -2.68 -1.18
C ALA A 238 -3.76 -4.17 -0.90
N VAL A 239 -3.37 -4.91 -1.94
CA VAL A 239 -3.16 -6.36 -1.85
C VAL A 239 -1.88 -6.80 -2.57
N MET A 240 -1.25 -7.82 -2.02
CA MET A 240 -0.26 -8.66 -2.69
C MET A 240 -0.98 -9.82 -3.39
N PHE A 241 -0.41 -10.34 -4.45
CA PHE A 241 -0.97 -11.49 -5.18
C PHE A 241 0.00 -12.67 -5.16
N ILE A 242 -0.49 -13.83 -4.73
CA ILE A 242 0.22 -15.11 -4.89
C ILE A 242 -0.41 -15.84 -6.07
N PHE A 243 0.37 -16.08 -7.12
CA PHE A 243 -0.04 -16.87 -8.29
C PHE A 243 0.56 -18.26 -8.19
N LYS A 244 -0.27 -19.30 -8.32
CA LYS A 244 0.17 -20.67 -8.49
C LYS A 244 -0.01 -21.02 -9.98
N THR A 245 1.10 -21.14 -10.69
CA THR A 245 1.10 -21.45 -12.13
C THR A 245 0.73 -22.91 -12.39
N LYS A 246 0.38 -23.24 -13.63
CA LYS A 246 0.12 -24.62 -14.04
C LYS A 246 1.31 -25.57 -13.80
N ASN A 247 2.54 -25.03 -13.81
CA ASN A 247 3.75 -25.79 -13.54
C ASN A 247 4.03 -25.98 -12.05
N GLY A 248 3.13 -25.50 -11.18
CA GLY A 248 3.27 -25.59 -9.73
C GLY A 248 4.18 -24.52 -9.10
N GLU A 249 4.72 -23.55 -9.89
CA GLU A 249 5.53 -22.46 -9.36
C GLU A 249 4.64 -21.44 -8.62
N ASN A 250 5.02 -21.06 -7.40
CA ASN A 250 4.34 -20.04 -6.63
C ASN A 250 5.07 -18.69 -6.77
N ILE A 251 4.38 -17.72 -7.34
CA ILE A 251 4.90 -16.38 -7.63
C ILE A 251 4.18 -15.36 -6.78
N LEU A 252 4.91 -14.64 -5.94
CA LEU A 252 4.39 -13.52 -5.17
C LEU A 252 4.70 -12.19 -5.88
N HIS A 253 3.69 -11.37 -6.09
CA HIS A 253 3.83 -9.97 -6.49
C HIS A 253 3.34 -9.07 -5.36
N THR A 254 4.26 -8.33 -4.72
CA THR A 254 3.92 -7.55 -3.53
C THR A 254 3.06 -6.32 -3.85
N GLY A 255 3.03 -5.84 -5.12
CA GLY A 255 2.63 -4.47 -5.36
C GLY A 255 3.46 -3.54 -4.49
N ASP A 256 2.87 -2.46 -3.99
CA ASP A 256 3.43 -1.66 -2.91
C ASP A 256 2.97 -2.25 -1.57
N PHE A 257 3.90 -2.44 -0.61
CA PHE A 257 3.57 -3.09 0.65
C PHE A 257 4.43 -2.60 1.81
N ARG A 258 3.95 -2.84 3.03
CA ARG A 258 4.75 -2.61 4.22
C ARG A 258 4.87 -3.85 5.10
N ALA A 259 6.08 -4.41 5.15
CA ALA A 259 6.41 -5.65 5.86
C ALA A 259 6.57 -5.44 7.38
N GLU A 260 5.56 -4.82 8.03
CA GLU A 260 5.46 -4.83 9.49
C GLU A 260 5.09 -6.23 10.01
N ASN A 261 5.14 -6.43 11.33
CA ASN A 261 4.91 -7.73 11.97
C ASN A 261 3.60 -8.40 11.53
N ILE A 262 2.54 -7.63 11.27
CA ILE A 262 1.26 -8.17 10.81
C ILE A 262 1.38 -8.94 9.48
N ILE A 263 2.27 -8.50 8.59
CA ILE A 263 2.54 -9.21 7.34
C ILE A 263 3.40 -10.44 7.59
N LEU A 264 4.42 -10.34 8.44
CA LEU A 264 5.33 -11.46 8.73
C LEU A 264 4.64 -12.60 9.48
N GLN A 265 3.65 -12.30 10.30
CA GLN A 265 2.86 -13.26 11.08
C GLN A 265 1.72 -13.91 10.29
N ASN A 266 1.53 -13.57 9.03
CA ASN A 266 0.50 -14.20 8.22
C ASN A 266 0.81 -15.69 8.01
N SER A 267 -0.11 -16.57 8.40
CA SER A 267 0.03 -18.02 8.30
C SER A 267 0.23 -18.54 6.87
N VAL A 268 -0.02 -17.74 5.87
CA VAL A 268 0.21 -18.08 4.46
C VAL A 268 1.67 -18.45 4.19
N TRP A 269 2.62 -17.84 4.92
CA TRP A 269 4.05 -18.11 4.75
C TRP A 269 4.48 -19.48 5.25
N GLU A 270 3.73 -20.06 6.17
CA GLU A 270 3.94 -21.45 6.64
C GLU A 270 3.37 -22.48 5.67
N GLN A 271 2.31 -22.11 4.94
CA GLN A 271 1.57 -23.01 4.05
C GLN A 271 2.07 -23.00 2.60
N ILE A 272 2.65 -21.88 2.16
CA ILE A 272 3.00 -21.67 0.77
C ILE A 272 4.47 -21.28 0.64
N ARG A 273 5.26 -22.19 0.07
CA ARG A 273 6.64 -21.87 -0.30
C ARG A 273 6.65 -21.01 -1.57
N ILE A 274 7.24 -19.84 -1.50
CA ILE A 274 7.35 -18.91 -2.62
C ILE A 274 8.61 -19.20 -3.43
N ASP A 275 8.46 -19.37 -4.75
CA ASP A 275 9.57 -19.58 -5.66
C ASP A 275 10.13 -18.24 -6.17
N VAL A 276 9.26 -17.31 -6.55
CA VAL A 276 9.64 -16.00 -7.11
C VAL A 276 8.90 -14.89 -6.39
N VAL A 277 9.61 -13.85 -5.99
CA VAL A 277 9.01 -12.60 -5.46
C VAL A 277 9.30 -11.45 -6.41
N PHE A 278 8.26 -10.76 -6.87
CA PHE A 278 8.32 -9.42 -7.43
C PHE A 278 8.17 -8.45 -6.25
N LEU A 279 9.29 -7.84 -5.84
CA LEU A 279 9.43 -7.13 -4.56
C LEU A 279 9.38 -5.62 -4.76
N ASP A 280 8.54 -4.93 -3.97
CA ASP A 280 8.62 -3.48 -3.80
C ASP A 280 9.96 -3.11 -3.17
N THR A 281 10.77 -2.40 -3.92
CA THR A 281 12.12 -1.97 -3.54
C THR A 281 12.25 -0.47 -3.39
N THR A 282 11.14 0.23 -3.07
CA THR A 282 11.07 1.69 -2.95
C THR A 282 12.14 2.23 -2.00
N TYR A 283 12.31 1.60 -0.84
CA TYR A 283 13.29 1.96 0.18
C TYR A 283 14.35 0.89 0.42
N CYS A 284 14.72 0.13 -0.63
CA CYS A 284 15.80 -0.86 -0.57
C CYS A 284 17.20 -0.20 -0.56
N ASN A 285 17.43 0.67 0.41
CA ASN A 285 18.71 1.31 0.69
C ASN A 285 18.85 1.46 2.21
N PRO A 286 20.00 1.09 2.84
CA PRO A 286 20.24 1.18 4.28
C PRO A 286 19.96 2.56 4.91
N GLU A 287 20.01 3.63 4.11
CA GLU A 287 19.66 4.98 4.58
C GLU A 287 18.18 5.15 4.94
N TYR A 288 17.31 4.24 4.47
CA TYR A 288 15.87 4.28 4.69
C TYR A 288 15.45 3.30 5.78
N ASP A 289 15.90 3.56 7.00
CA ASP A 289 15.37 2.90 8.19
C ASP A 289 14.49 3.88 8.95
N PHE A 290 13.25 3.49 9.24
CA PHE A 290 12.27 4.34 9.90
C PHE A 290 11.38 3.51 10.83
N PRO A 291 10.82 4.15 11.89
CA PRO A 291 10.03 3.45 12.89
C PRO A 291 8.74 2.85 12.34
N GLU A 292 8.18 1.89 13.07
CA GLU A 292 6.85 1.35 12.82
C GLU A 292 5.79 2.46 12.85
N GLN A 293 4.72 2.30 12.05
CA GLN A 293 3.65 3.30 11.95
C GLN A 293 3.05 3.66 13.31
N ARG A 294 2.83 2.65 14.18
CA ARG A 294 2.26 2.88 15.53
C ARG A 294 3.13 3.78 16.41
N VAL A 295 4.45 3.63 16.32
CA VAL A 295 5.39 4.48 17.08
C VAL A 295 5.33 5.91 16.60
N VAL A 296 5.33 6.10 15.28
CA VAL A 296 5.25 7.42 14.63
C VAL A 296 3.91 8.11 14.95
N ILE A 297 2.80 7.37 14.93
CA ILE A 297 1.48 7.89 15.31
C ILE A 297 1.49 8.33 16.77
N SER A 298 2.01 7.50 17.69
CA SER A 298 2.09 7.86 19.12
C SER A 298 2.89 9.14 19.35
N GLN A 299 4.04 9.27 18.69
CA GLN A 299 4.85 10.50 18.79
C GLN A 299 4.12 11.73 18.24
N ALA A 300 3.37 11.57 17.14
CA ALA A 300 2.56 12.66 16.58
C ALA A 300 1.44 13.07 17.54
N LEU A 301 0.78 12.14 18.22
CA LEU A 301 -0.23 12.43 19.24
C LEU A 301 0.36 13.17 20.45
N ASP A 302 1.53 12.75 20.94
CA ASP A 302 2.25 13.43 22.04
C ASP A 302 2.61 14.88 21.65
N PHE A 303 3.07 15.08 20.41
CA PHE A 303 3.37 16.42 19.88
C PHE A 303 2.12 17.30 19.77
N ILE A 304 1.02 16.77 19.22
CA ILE A 304 -0.27 17.48 19.12
C ILE A 304 -0.75 17.89 20.51
N GLN A 305 -0.72 16.98 21.47
CA GLN A 305 -1.14 17.25 22.84
C GLN A 305 -0.32 18.37 23.48
N ALA A 306 1.00 18.39 23.26
CA ALA A 306 1.88 19.46 23.72
C ALA A 306 1.52 20.80 23.06
N LYS A 307 1.27 20.81 21.76
CA LYS A 307 0.87 22.03 21.02
C LYS A 307 -0.50 22.56 21.45
N MET A 308 -1.47 21.72 21.75
CA MET A 308 -2.79 22.12 22.24
C MET A 308 -2.73 22.80 23.62
N LYS A 309 -1.75 22.41 24.46
CA LYS A 309 -1.51 23.11 25.76
C LYS A 309 -0.98 24.53 25.57
N VAL A 310 -0.16 24.76 24.56
CA VAL A 310 0.42 26.08 24.24
C VAL A 310 -0.57 26.94 23.45
N HIS A 311 -1.35 26.33 22.57
CA HIS A 311 -2.32 27.00 21.71
C HIS A 311 -3.71 26.36 21.90
N PRO A 312 -4.50 26.85 22.87
CA PRO A 312 -5.84 26.29 23.16
C PRO A 312 -6.81 26.35 21.95
N LYS A 313 -6.62 27.33 21.08
CA LYS A 313 -7.39 27.50 19.83
C LYS A 313 -6.59 27.00 18.62
N LEU A 314 -6.14 25.74 18.69
CA LEU A 314 -5.35 25.08 17.64
C LEU A 314 -6.26 24.47 16.57
N LEU A 315 -5.99 24.77 15.31
CA LEU A 315 -6.52 24.05 14.15
C LEU A 315 -5.47 23.03 13.68
N ILE A 316 -5.86 21.78 13.50
CA ILE A 316 -5.00 20.72 12.97
C ILE A 316 -5.37 20.46 11.50
N VAL A 317 -4.40 20.58 10.61
CA VAL A 317 -4.57 20.26 9.18
C VAL A 317 -3.61 19.17 8.78
N ILE A 318 -4.12 18.00 8.40
CA ILE A 318 -3.31 16.87 7.98
C ILE A 318 -3.36 16.68 6.47
N GLY A 319 -2.19 16.51 5.86
CA GLY A 319 -2.04 16.21 4.45
C GLY A 319 -2.31 14.73 4.15
N ALA A 320 -3.16 14.44 3.17
CA ALA A 320 -3.41 13.08 2.70
C ALA A 320 -3.47 13.01 1.17
N TYR A 321 -3.32 11.80 0.62
CA TYR A 321 -3.56 11.51 -0.79
C TYR A 321 -5.04 11.19 -1.04
N THR A 322 -5.37 10.80 -2.28
CA THR A 322 -6.73 10.33 -2.62
C THR A 322 -7.13 9.19 -1.69
N ILE A 323 -6.25 8.22 -1.50
CA ILE A 323 -6.32 7.16 -0.51
C ILE A 323 -4.94 6.98 0.11
N GLY A 324 -4.87 6.51 1.35
CA GLY A 324 -3.66 6.43 2.16
C GLY A 324 -3.61 7.50 3.26
N LYS A 325 -2.86 7.20 4.32
CA LYS A 325 -2.69 7.99 5.55
C LYS A 325 -3.92 8.01 6.47
N GLU A 326 -4.95 7.18 6.20
CA GLU A 326 -6.18 7.12 7.00
C GLU A 326 -5.90 6.82 8.47
N ARG A 327 -5.01 5.89 8.77
CA ARG A 327 -4.63 5.52 10.15
C ARG A 327 -4.15 6.72 10.97
N MET A 328 -3.43 7.67 10.34
CA MET A 328 -2.91 8.85 11.04
C MET A 328 -4.05 9.77 11.51
N PHE A 329 -4.94 10.18 10.61
CA PHE A 329 -6.02 11.09 11.02
C PHE A 329 -7.13 10.39 11.79
N ALA A 330 -7.35 9.08 11.61
CA ALA A 330 -8.25 8.29 12.43
C ALA A 330 -7.74 8.23 13.88
N ALA A 331 -6.45 7.95 14.10
CA ALA A 331 -5.85 7.93 15.42
C ALA A 331 -5.91 9.28 16.13
N ILE A 332 -5.71 10.39 15.39
CA ILE A 332 -5.89 11.75 15.95
C ILE A 332 -7.35 11.95 16.38
N ALA A 333 -8.31 11.59 15.52
CA ALA A 333 -9.72 11.76 15.82
C ALA A 333 -10.18 10.90 17.02
N GLU A 334 -9.63 9.70 17.16
CA GLU A 334 -9.89 8.81 18.30
C GLU A 334 -9.29 9.36 19.59
N ALA A 335 -8.01 9.76 19.55
CA ALA A 335 -7.28 10.24 20.74
C ALA A 335 -7.87 11.52 21.33
N PHE A 336 -8.41 12.41 20.51
CA PHE A 336 -8.98 13.70 20.93
C PHE A 336 -10.51 13.74 20.85
N ASP A 337 -11.15 12.58 20.61
CA ASP A 337 -12.60 12.40 20.48
C ASP A 337 -13.27 13.50 19.66
N CYS A 338 -12.80 13.65 18.41
CA CYS A 338 -13.30 14.65 17.48
C CYS A 338 -13.75 14.06 16.15
N LYS A 339 -14.51 14.84 15.40
CA LYS A 339 -14.83 14.52 14.00
C LYS A 339 -13.64 14.83 13.11
N ILE A 340 -13.68 14.31 11.87
CA ILE A 340 -12.68 14.51 10.83
C ILE A 340 -13.35 15.25 9.69
N CYS A 341 -12.97 16.52 9.48
CA CYS A 341 -13.49 17.28 8.36
C CYS A 341 -12.73 16.92 7.07
N VAL A 342 -13.48 16.51 6.07
CA VAL A 342 -12.94 16.15 4.74
C VAL A 342 -13.70 16.88 3.64
N GLU A 343 -13.10 17.03 2.46
CA GLU A 343 -13.80 17.50 1.28
C GLU A 343 -14.75 16.43 0.73
N ARG A 344 -15.79 16.87 -0.01
CA ARG A 344 -16.82 15.98 -0.59
C ARG A 344 -16.22 14.82 -1.40
N LEU A 345 -15.17 15.07 -2.18
CA LEU A 345 -14.53 14.03 -2.98
C LEU A 345 -13.78 13.01 -2.12
N LYS A 346 -13.13 13.45 -1.03
CA LYS A 346 -12.47 12.56 -0.06
C LYS A 346 -13.52 11.75 0.73
N MET A 347 -14.64 12.37 1.11
CA MET A 347 -15.76 11.67 1.74
C MET A 347 -16.26 10.49 0.88
N GLN A 348 -16.43 10.71 -0.44
CA GLN A 348 -16.86 9.63 -1.35
C GLN A 348 -15.85 8.49 -1.41
N VAL A 349 -14.55 8.79 -1.34
CA VAL A 349 -13.48 7.78 -1.31
C VAL A 349 -13.52 7.01 0.00
N LEU A 350 -13.60 7.70 1.14
CA LEU A 350 -13.63 7.06 2.46
C LEU A 350 -14.89 6.21 2.67
N ASN A 351 -16.01 6.55 2.03
CA ASN A 351 -17.22 5.73 2.04
C ASN A 351 -17.09 4.41 1.24
N CYS A 352 -16.02 4.23 0.45
CA CYS A 352 -15.71 2.95 -0.17
C CYS A 352 -14.99 1.98 0.78
N LEU A 353 -14.54 2.46 1.94
CA LEU A 353 -13.85 1.64 2.95
C LEU A 353 -14.89 0.91 3.81
N ASP A 354 -14.56 -0.29 4.24
CA ASP A 354 -15.39 -1.07 5.19
C ASP A 354 -15.11 -0.67 6.66
N ASP A 355 -14.63 0.55 6.90
CA ASP A 355 -14.27 1.10 8.21
C ASP A 355 -15.44 1.95 8.77
N VAL A 356 -16.31 1.32 9.55
CA VAL A 356 -17.49 1.97 10.16
C VAL A 356 -17.06 3.04 11.18
N PRO A 357 -16.16 2.78 12.16
CA PRO A 357 -15.71 3.78 13.12
C PRO A 357 -15.15 5.05 12.47
N LEU A 358 -14.36 4.90 11.41
CA LEU A 358 -13.84 6.04 10.65
C LEU A 358 -14.98 6.83 10.00
N ARG A 359 -15.93 6.14 9.34
CA ARG A 359 -17.04 6.80 8.63
C ARG A 359 -17.95 7.61 9.55
N GLU A 360 -18.22 7.13 10.75
CA GLU A 360 -19.05 7.82 11.75
C GLU A 360 -18.43 9.13 12.24
N ARG A 361 -17.10 9.23 12.19
CA ARG A 361 -16.37 10.46 12.56
C ARG A 361 -16.25 11.47 11.43
N LEU A 362 -16.64 11.13 10.18
CA LEU A 362 -16.49 12.05 9.04
C LEU A 362 -17.53 13.17 9.06
N THR A 363 -17.11 14.39 8.70
CA THR A 363 -17.99 15.54 8.49
C THR A 363 -17.56 16.36 7.28
N LEU A 364 -18.50 17.01 6.62
CA LEU A 364 -18.25 18.05 5.60
C LEU A 364 -18.24 19.46 6.20
N GLN A 365 -18.68 19.58 7.46
CA GLN A 365 -18.83 20.87 8.14
C GLN A 365 -17.54 21.23 8.86
N LYS A 366 -16.82 22.22 8.34
CA LYS A 366 -15.52 22.67 8.87
C LYS A 366 -15.60 23.24 10.29
N LYS A 367 -16.77 23.69 10.72
CA LYS A 367 -17.00 24.24 12.08
C LYS A 367 -17.20 23.15 13.15
N ASP A 368 -17.46 21.90 12.73
CA ASP A 368 -17.76 20.81 13.66
C ASP A 368 -16.53 20.25 14.36
N THR A 369 -15.33 20.59 13.89
CA THR A 369 -14.09 19.98 14.37
C THR A 369 -12.87 20.87 14.10
N PHE A 370 -11.85 20.68 14.90
CA PHE A 370 -10.53 21.29 14.72
C PHE A 370 -9.57 20.40 13.88
N LEU A 371 -9.99 19.20 13.44
CA LEU A 371 -9.19 18.29 12.62
C LEU A 371 -9.68 18.29 11.16
N HIS A 372 -8.89 18.84 10.26
CA HIS A 372 -9.19 18.93 8.84
C HIS A 372 -8.19 18.12 8.01
N VAL A 373 -8.69 17.36 7.04
CA VAL A 373 -7.86 16.61 6.07
C VAL A 373 -7.88 17.34 4.74
N MET A 374 -6.70 17.62 4.20
CA MET A 374 -6.50 18.33 2.95
C MET A 374 -5.55 17.58 2.02
N PRO A 375 -5.56 17.86 0.69
CA PRO A 375 -4.53 17.33 -0.20
C PRO A 375 -3.12 17.70 0.29
N MET A 376 -2.18 16.74 0.24
CA MET A 376 -0.79 16.91 0.71
C MET A 376 -0.15 18.21 0.21
N ALA A 377 -0.33 18.54 -1.08
CA ALA A 377 0.19 19.78 -1.68
C ALA A 377 -0.47 21.07 -1.18
N SER A 378 -1.52 20.96 -0.37
CA SER A 378 -2.19 22.12 0.25
C SER A 378 -1.65 22.45 1.64
N VAL A 379 -0.89 21.55 2.25
CA VAL A 379 -0.29 21.76 3.58
C VAL A 379 1.05 22.48 3.42
N THR A 380 0.98 23.80 3.23
CA THR A 380 2.15 24.70 3.12
C THR A 380 1.90 25.94 3.96
N LYS A 381 2.97 26.57 4.47
CA LYS A 381 2.87 27.77 5.30
C LYS A 381 1.94 28.82 4.67
N LYS A 382 2.19 29.20 3.40
CA LYS A 382 1.39 30.20 2.70
C LYS A 382 -0.11 29.84 2.70
N LYS A 383 -0.45 28.61 2.28
CA LYS A 383 -1.86 28.19 2.19
C LYS A 383 -2.50 28.05 3.57
N LEU A 384 -1.78 27.57 4.58
CA LEU A 384 -2.30 27.46 5.95
C LEU A 384 -2.49 28.83 6.61
N THR A 385 -1.63 29.81 6.36
CA THR A 385 -1.83 31.19 6.82
C THR A 385 -3.12 31.77 6.23
N GLU A 386 -3.37 31.60 4.93
CA GLU A 386 -4.61 32.05 4.29
C GLU A 386 -5.83 31.25 4.80
N TYR A 387 -5.65 29.95 5.02
CA TYR A 387 -6.71 29.10 5.56
C TYR A 387 -7.13 29.50 6.96
N LEU A 388 -6.18 29.83 7.84
CA LEU A 388 -6.46 30.29 9.21
C LEU A 388 -7.29 31.57 9.25
N LYS A 389 -7.08 32.52 8.32
CA LYS A 389 -7.86 33.75 8.21
C LYS A 389 -9.36 33.50 8.00
N VAL A 390 -9.71 32.39 7.36
CA VAL A 390 -11.10 32.00 7.10
C VAL A 390 -11.79 31.44 8.35
N TYR A 391 -11.00 31.04 9.37
CA TYR A 391 -11.51 30.43 10.61
C TYR A 391 -11.03 31.20 11.84
N PRO A 392 -11.60 32.37 12.13
CA PRO A 392 -11.13 33.28 13.21
C PRO A 392 -11.34 32.71 14.61
N SER A 393 -12.04 31.58 14.76
CA SER A 393 -12.13 30.84 16.01
C SER A 393 -10.82 30.16 16.43
N TYR A 394 -9.86 30.01 15.50
CA TYR A 394 -8.53 29.46 15.74
C TYR A 394 -7.47 30.55 15.64
N GLU A 395 -6.45 30.44 16.47
CA GLU A 395 -5.33 31.41 16.53
C GLU A 395 -4.03 30.82 15.97
N HIS A 396 -3.95 29.48 15.94
CA HIS A 396 -2.77 28.78 15.45
C HIS A 396 -3.18 27.58 14.59
N VAL A 397 -2.41 27.26 13.54
CA VAL A 397 -2.62 26.06 12.73
C VAL A 397 -1.38 25.16 12.74
N LEU A 398 -1.60 23.90 13.07
CA LEU A 398 -0.60 22.83 12.95
C LEU A 398 -0.85 22.05 11.64
N GLY A 399 0.05 22.21 10.68
CA GLY A 399 0.07 21.44 9.46
C GLY A 399 0.91 20.18 9.62
N ILE A 400 0.31 18.99 9.45
CA ILE A 400 0.98 17.70 9.55
C ILE A 400 1.17 17.10 8.16
N LEU A 401 2.40 16.72 7.85
CA LEU A 401 2.81 16.10 6.59
C LEU A 401 3.33 14.69 6.85
N PRO A 402 2.47 13.64 6.76
CA PRO A 402 2.88 12.25 6.91
C PRO A 402 3.68 11.81 5.67
N THR A 403 5.00 11.85 5.75
CA THR A 403 5.88 11.59 4.61
C THR A 403 7.19 10.96 5.03
N ALA A 404 7.64 9.95 4.27
CA ALA A 404 8.92 9.30 4.48
C ALA A 404 10.15 10.21 4.19
N TRP A 405 9.95 11.38 3.59
CA TRP A 405 11.04 12.30 3.21
C TRP A 405 11.75 12.97 4.39
N GLN A 406 11.19 12.90 5.59
CA GLN A 406 11.77 13.43 6.84
C GLN A 406 12.77 12.46 7.49
N ILE A 407 13.05 11.30 6.87
CA ILE A 407 13.85 10.21 7.45
C ILE A 407 15.29 10.61 7.75
N GLY A 408 15.88 11.54 6.99
CA GLY A 408 17.26 12.03 7.24
C GLY A 408 17.46 12.77 8.57
N SER A 409 16.39 13.17 9.28
CA SER A 409 16.42 13.85 10.56
C SER A 409 16.08 12.95 11.77
N VAL A 410 15.67 11.69 11.55
CA VAL A 410 15.13 10.77 12.58
C VAL A 410 16.18 10.14 13.50
N LYS A 411 17.42 10.60 13.53
CA LYS A 411 18.34 10.25 14.64
C LYS A 411 17.92 10.83 16.00
N ARG A 412 16.84 11.64 16.04
CA ARG A 412 16.29 12.22 17.27
C ARG A 412 14.99 11.52 17.65
N SER A 413 14.86 11.18 18.92
CA SER A 413 13.70 10.50 19.50
C SER A 413 12.41 11.32 19.54
N LEU A 414 12.43 12.58 19.12
CA LEU A 414 11.31 13.52 19.17
C LEU A 414 11.08 14.14 17.79
N LEU A 415 9.79 14.27 17.43
CA LEU A 415 9.37 15.02 16.26
C LEU A 415 9.63 16.50 16.46
N GLU A 416 10.32 17.12 15.50
CA GLU A 416 10.56 18.58 15.49
C GLU A 416 9.87 19.22 14.28
N PRO A 417 9.24 20.40 14.44
CA PRO A 417 8.70 21.12 13.30
C PRO A 417 9.84 21.59 12.38
N PHE A 418 9.65 21.49 11.08
CA PHE A 418 10.61 22.00 10.11
C PHE A 418 10.36 23.48 9.76
N GLU A 419 9.20 24.03 10.13
CA GLU A 419 8.87 25.44 10.00
C GLU A 419 7.88 25.84 11.12
N GLU A 420 8.18 26.92 11.86
CA GLU A 420 7.34 27.43 12.91
C GLU A 420 7.29 28.95 12.89
N THR A 421 6.10 29.50 13.12
CA THR A 421 5.81 30.93 13.26
C THR A 421 4.76 31.13 14.34
N ASN A 422 4.43 32.38 14.69
CA ASN A 422 3.39 32.67 15.68
C ASN A 422 2.01 32.10 15.33
N ALA A 423 1.71 31.89 14.04
CA ALA A 423 0.40 31.44 13.57
C ALA A 423 0.40 30.04 12.94
N VAL A 424 1.56 29.54 12.50
CA VAL A 424 1.66 28.29 11.73
C VAL A 424 2.84 27.45 12.19
N THR A 425 2.59 26.20 12.53
CA THR A 425 3.62 25.16 12.70
C THR A 425 3.46 24.12 11.59
N LEU A 426 4.55 23.73 10.91
CA LEU A 426 4.60 22.64 9.97
C LEU A 426 5.43 21.48 10.54
N LEU A 427 4.78 20.34 10.72
CA LEU A 427 5.37 19.11 11.26
C LEU A 427 5.48 18.06 10.16
N GLY A 428 6.69 17.61 9.87
CA GLY A 428 6.94 16.41 9.07
C GLY A 428 6.92 15.18 9.97
N VAL A 429 6.09 14.21 9.62
CA VAL A 429 5.98 12.96 10.37
C VAL A 429 6.51 11.82 9.50
N PRO A 430 7.52 11.01 9.96
CA PRO A 430 8.14 9.96 9.16
C PRO A 430 7.23 8.73 9.02
N TYR A 431 6.01 8.95 8.52
CA TYR A 431 5.00 7.93 8.32
C TYR A 431 5.09 7.37 6.90
N SER A 432 5.54 6.14 6.77
CA SER A 432 5.63 5.42 5.50
C SER A 432 4.56 4.34 5.39
N GLU A 433 4.08 4.09 4.19
CA GLU A 433 3.23 2.95 3.81
C GLU A 433 4.00 1.94 2.95
N HIS A 434 5.32 2.15 2.75
CA HIS A 434 6.25 1.17 2.16
C HIS A 434 7.19 0.64 3.24
N SER A 435 7.73 -0.53 3.00
CA SER A 435 8.68 -1.18 3.89
C SER A 435 9.98 -0.39 4.02
N SER A 436 10.54 -0.32 5.24
CA SER A 436 11.90 0.13 5.46
C SER A 436 12.91 -0.92 4.97
N TYR A 437 14.19 -0.55 4.89
CA TYR A 437 15.26 -1.48 4.53
C TYR A 437 15.32 -2.70 5.46
N VAL A 438 15.18 -2.48 6.76
CA VAL A 438 15.19 -3.56 7.76
C VAL A 438 13.96 -4.44 7.66
N GLU A 439 12.78 -3.85 7.41
CA GLU A 439 11.55 -4.61 7.18
C GLU A 439 11.64 -5.46 5.91
N LEU A 440 12.19 -4.92 4.80
CA LEU A 440 12.43 -5.69 3.57
C LEU A 440 13.37 -6.88 3.81
N LYS A 441 14.47 -6.67 4.58
CA LYS A 441 15.39 -7.74 4.95
C LYS A 441 14.68 -8.86 5.71
N ARG A 442 13.93 -8.51 6.76
CA ARG A 442 13.16 -9.48 7.57
C ARG A 442 12.16 -10.25 6.71
N PHE A 443 11.46 -9.55 5.81
CA PHE A 443 10.50 -10.19 4.91
C PHE A 443 11.17 -11.20 3.99
N VAL A 444 12.27 -10.85 3.34
CA VAL A 444 13.03 -11.76 2.47
C VAL A 444 13.55 -12.97 3.25
N GLN A 445 14.03 -12.77 4.47
CA GLN A 445 14.50 -13.84 5.35
C GLN A 445 13.39 -14.76 5.84
N SER A 446 12.19 -14.23 6.07
CA SER A 446 11.00 -15.01 6.48
C SER A 446 10.44 -15.84 5.31
N VAL A 447 10.25 -15.22 4.14
CA VAL A 447 9.64 -15.88 2.97
C VAL A 447 10.61 -16.82 2.25
N ARG A 448 11.93 -16.55 2.30
CA ARG A 448 13.04 -17.33 1.69
C ARG A 448 12.76 -17.76 0.23
N PRO A 449 12.46 -16.81 -0.65
CA PRO A 449 12.14 -17.14 -2.05
C PRO A 449 13.41 -17.65 -2.78
N LYS A 450 13.23 -18.49 -3.82
CA LYS A 450 14.33 -18.92 -4.67
C LYS A 450 14.88 -17.78 -5.53
N ARG A 451 14.04 -16.81 -5.89
CA ARG A 451 14.39 -15.68 -6.76
C ARG A 451 13.63 -14.42 -6.39
N ILE A 452 14.31 -13.27 -6.42
CA ILE A 452 13.76 -11.95 -6.14
C ILE A 452 13.94 -11.06 -7.36
N ILE A 453 12.86 -10.39 -7.77
CA ILE A 453 12.82 -9.45 -8.88
C ILE A 453 12.38 -8.09 -8.33
N PRO A 454 13.25 -7.06 -8.33
CA PRO A 454 12.88 -5.73 -7.86
C PRO A 454 11.92 -5.07 -8.84
N THR A 455 10.88 -4.38 -8.33
CA THR A 455 9.87 -3.68 -9.14
C THR A 455 10.06 -2.17 -9.18
N VAL A 456 10.79 -1.61 -8.22
CA VAL A 456 11.04 -0.17 -8.08
C VAL A 456 12.55 0.10 -8.07
N ASN A 457 12.98 1.26 -8.59
CA ASN A 457 14.39 1.70 -8.67
C ASN A 457 15.31 0.72 -9.43
N ALA A 458 14.75 -0.14 -10.29
CA ALA A 458 15.47 -1.22 -10.98
C ALA A 458 15.78 -0.91 -12.46
N SER A 459 15.86 0.37 -12.84
CA SER A 459 16.00 0.78 -14.26
C SER A 459 17.39 0.50 -14.85
N GLY A 460 18.46 0.55 -14.04
CA GLY A 460 19.84 0.30 -14.45
C GLY A 460 20.30 -1.15 -14.25
N LYS A 461 21.23 -1.64 -15.08
CA LYS A 461 21.85 -2.97 -14.90
C LYS A 461 22.65 -3.03 -13.58
N GLU A 462 23.43 -1.99 -13.29
CA GLU A 462 24.25 -1.88 -12.07
C GLU A 462 23.37 -1.87 -10.81
N THR A 463 22.29 -1.10 -10.80
CA THR A 463 21.36 -1.07 -9.66
C THR A 463 20.73 -2.43 -9.40
N ARG A 464 20.30 -3.15 -10.46
CA ARG A 464 19.78 -4.51 -10.32
C ARG A 464 20.81 -5.51 -9.80
N LEU A 465 22.08 -5.39 -10.22
CA LEU A 465 23.16 -6.24 -9.73
C LEU A 465 23.44 -5.97 -8.24
N SER A 466 23.52 -4.71 -7.84
CA SER A 466 23.69 -4.32 -6.44
C SER A 466 22.56 -4.84 -5.55
N MET A 467 21.30 -4.70 -6.01
CA MET A 467 20.13 -5.26 -5.29
C MET A 467 20.21 -6.80 -5.21
N ALA A 468 20.60 -7.48 -6.30
CA ALA A 468 20.75 -8.93 -6.29
C ALA A 468 21.80 -9.41 -5.29
N GLN A 469 22.94 -8.72 -5.18
CA GLN A 469 23.97 -8.99 -4.16
C GLN A 469 23.43 -8.78 -2.75
N THR A 470 22.64 -7.71 -2.54
CA THR A 470 21.99 -7.43 -1.25
C THR A 470 21.02 -8.56 -0.87
N PHE A 471 20.18 -9.01 -1.81
CA PHE A 471 19.23 -10.09 -1.55
C PHE A 471 19.92 -11.44 -1.29
N SER A 472 21.00 -11.76 -2.04
CA SER A 472 21.80 -12.96 -1.79
C SER A 472 22.39 -12.96 -0.38
N ARG A 473 22.93 -11.81 0.06
CA ARG A 473 23.44 -11.65 1.43
C ARG A 473 22.34 -11.84 2.47
N TRP A 474 21.15 -11.23 2.29
CA TRP A 474 20.03 -11.40 3.23
C TRP A 474 19.59 -12.86 3.37
N LEU A 475 19.59 -13.63 2.26
CA LEU A 475 19.24 -15.05 2.28
C LEU A 475 20.30 -15.94 2.94
N THR A 476 21.56 -15.49 3.00
CA THR A 476 22.66 -16.24 3.66
C THR A 476 22.81 -15.86 5.13
N GLU A 477 22.43 -14.65 5.54
CA GLU A 477 22.49 -14.18 6.93
C GLU A 477 21.30 -14.67 7.81
N GLY A 478 20.27 -15.25 7.25
CA GLY A 478 19.08 -15.81 7.91
C GLY A 478 18.98 -17.31 7.64
#